data_8f7556ba5b65c9ec8498b6fe6839391e
#
_entry.id   8f7556ba5b65c9ec8498b6fe6839391e
#
_cell.length_a   1.000
_cell.length_b   1.000
_cell.length_c   1.000
_cell.angle_alpha   90.00
_cell.angle_beta   90.00
_cell.angle_gamma   90.00
#
_symmetry.space_group_name_H-M   'P 1'
#
loop_
_entity.id
_entity.type
_entity.pdbx_description
1 polymer ?
#
loop_
_entity_poly.entity_id
_entity_poly.type
_entity_poly.pdbx_seq_one_letter_code
_entity_poly.pdbx_strand_id
1 'polypeptide(L)'
;PAMYTKEPYARNGMNIAVSEGAVKATMAYVYMCMAGWPLNKGVEYYKLAAAKAKEVIDGADNGTYYYKLLPEYSQVYSWEYNNKNTELLLGIYYNRDAMGQTAPLTDFLQDMKQAGWGDTNGEIKFWKNFPEGPRKDATYFPKIMFSDGKLYDWWYDTDPASREVVAPVFMKTAEGAVRGTEFDYTNPTVVNASGEKTFQLLRLSQVYCWYAEATGRAGEINDQAVKVLNEVRNRADGEDTDKYTTDMSPDKLAEAAYDEHGWEMAGYYWGGIASRARDMFRMYRYKDHFESRKLNEPIEVAHDVFRKEAVAVTGTWDDSKMYVPYPYEDVILNPNLDNSWKN
;
A
#
# COMPACT_ATOMS: atom_id res chain seq x y z
N PRO A 1 -5.74 11.35 26.58
CA PRO A 1 -5.13 12.60 26.97
C PRO A 1 -5.46 13.70 25.99
N ALA A 2 -5.56 14.91 26.48
CA ALA A 2 -5.96 16.09 25.72
C ALA A 2 -5.03 16.49 24.56
N MET A 3 -4.00 15.72 24.27
CA MET A 3 -3.05 16.03 23.19
C MET A 3 -3.48 15.53 21.80
N TYR A 4 -4.52 14.69 21.73
CA TYR A 4 -5.02 14.19 20.45
C TYR A 4 -6.35 14.84 20.13
N THR A 5 -6.42 15.53 19.02
CA THR A 5 -7.65 16.14 18.56
C THR A 5 -8.54 15.10 17.89
N LYS A 6 -9.84 15.25 18.01
CA LYS A 6 -10.84 14.45 17.26
C LYS A 6 -10.89 14.87 15.80
N GLU A 7 -10.64 16.11 15.56
CA GLU A 7 -10.69 16.77 14.26
C GLU A 7 -9.36 16.66 13.51
N PRO A 8 -9.35 16.69 12.19
CA PRO A 8 -8.12 16.88 11.43
C PRO A 8 -7.60 18.23 11.81
N TYR A 9 -6.58 18.24 12.55
CA TYR A 9 -5.94 19.50 12.80
C TYR A 9 -5.18 19.89 11.55
N ALA A 10 -5.76 20.83 10.84
CA ALA A 10 -5.09 21.54 9.82
C ALA A 10 -4.00 22.43 10.42
N ARG A 11 -2.78 21.99 10.45
CA ARG A 11 -1.67 22.94 10.44
C ARG A 11 -1.65 23.57 9.06
N ASN A 12 -2.04 24.83 8.95
CA ASN A 12 -2.14 25.53 7.66
C ASN A 12 -3.07 24.83 6.65
N GLY A 13 -4.16 24.25 7.09
CA GLY A 13 -5.11 23.56 6.22
C GLY A 13 -4.77 22.08 5.91
N MET A 14 -3.76 21.49 6.56
CA MET A 14 -3.25 20.16 6.23
C MET A 14 -3.53 19.13 7.34
N ASN A 15 -4.04 17.98 6.95
CA ASN A 15 -4.42 16.88 7.85
C ASN A 15 -3.21 16.01 8.22
N ILE A 16 -2.29 16.52 9.00
CA ILE A 16 -1.03 15.85 9.34
C ILE A 16 -0.80 15.69 10.85
N ALA A 17 -1.66 16.24 11.69
CA ALA A 17 -1.50 16.09 13.13
C ALA A 17 -1.95 14.71 13.60
N VAL A 18 -1.25 14.16 14.58
CA VAL A 18 -1.65 12.92 15.23
C VAL A 18 -2.98 13.12 15.94
N SER A 19 -3.99 12.35 15.54
CA SER A 19 -5.34 12.37 16.11
C SER A 19 -5.60 11.13 16.98
N GLU A 20 -6.66 11.16 17.79
CA GLU A 20 -7.08 9.99 18.57
C GLU A 20 -7.39 8.79 17.66
N GLY A 21 -8.06 9.02 16.53
CA GLY A 21 -8.36 7.98 15.56
C GLY A 21 -7.10 7.37 14.92
N ALA A 22 -6.08 8.18 14.62
CA ALA A 22 -4.81 7.69 14.12
C ALA A 22 -4.09 6.79 15.14
N VAL A 23 -4.13 7.15 16.42
CA VAL A 23 -3.57 6.30 17.49
C VAL A 23 -4.31 4.97 17.60
N LYS A 24 -5.65 4.99 17.61
CA LYS A 24 -6.46 3.76 17.67
C LYS A 24 -6.25 2.86 16.46
N ALA A 25 -6.19 3.43 15.26
CA ALA A 25 -5.90 2.69 14.04
C ALA A 25 -4.50 2.05 14.06
N THR A 26 -3.49 2.80 14.54
CA THR A 26 -2.13 2.25 14.73
C THR A 26 -2.14 1.09 15.74
N MET A 27 -2.87 1.22 16.85
CA MET A 27 -3.03 0.14 17.83
C MET A 27 -3.69 -1.11 17.20
N ALA A 28 -4.71 -0.92 16.36
CA ALA A 28 -5.32 -2.05 15.65
C ALA A 28 -4.28 -2.82 14.83
N TYR A 29 -3.46 -2.11 14.06
CA TYR A 29 -2.41 -2.74 13.27
C TYR A 29 -1.32 -3.42 14.13
N VAL A 30 -0.93 -2.81 15.23
CA VAL A 30 0.01 -3.43 16.18
C VAL A 30 -0.55 -4.75 16.72
N TYR A 31 -1.84 -4.80 17.07
CA TYR A 31 -2.47 -6.04 17.51
C TYR A 31 -2.52 -7.09 16.39
N MET A 32 -2.76 -6.72 15.14
CA MET A 32 -2.65 -7.64 13.99
C MET A 32 -1.23 -8.22 13.85
N CYS A 33 -0.20 -7.38 14.02
CA CYS A 33 1.19 -7.84 14.00
C CYS A 33 1.50 -8.79 15.17
N MET A 34 0.96 -8.51 16.35
CA MET A 34 1.13 -9.38 17.52
C MET A 34 0.36 -10.70 17.39
N ALA A 35 -0.79 -10.69 16.71
CA ALA A 35 -1.57 -11.89 16.42
C ALA A 35 -0.86 -12.86 15.48
N GLY A 36 -0.14 -12.31 14.49
CA GLY A 36 0.60 -13.04 13.47
C GLY A 36 2.04 -13.38 13.88
N TRP A 37 2.80 -13.85 12.92
CA TRP A 37 4.20 -14.21 13.07
C TRP A 37 5.08 -12.96 13.34
N PRO A 38 6.13 -13.04 14.18
CA PRO A 38 6.62 -14.22 14.89
C PRO A 38 5.98 -14.46 16.27
N LEU A 39 5.20 -13.51 16.77
CA LEU A 39 4.65 -13.60 18.13
C LEU A 39 3.50 -14.61 18.25
N ASN A 40 2.76 -14.84 17.16
CA ASN A 40 1.69 -15.84 17.03
C ASN A 40 0.69 -15.83 18.20
N LYS A 41 0.31 -14.65 18.68
CA LYS A 41 -0.64 -14.52 19.79
C LYS A 41 -2.08 -14.88 19.41
N GLY A 42 -2.36 -15.03 18.10
CA GLY A 42 -3.55 -15.66 17.57
C GLY A 42 -4.83 -14.88 17.80
N VAL A 43 -5.94 -15.64 17.94
CA VAL A 43 -7.31 -15.13 17.92
C VAL A 43 -7.59 -13.99 18.88
N GLU A 44 -7.10 -14.04 20.10
CA GLU A 44 -7.36 -12.99 21.10
C GLU A 44 -6.80 -11.61 20.65
N TYR A 45 -5.66 -11.61 19.97
CA TYR A 45 -5.10 -10.36 19.44
C TYR A 45 -5.79 -9.89 18.17
N TYR A 46 -6.33 -10.81 17.34
CA TYR A 46 -7.21 -10.41 16.25
C TYR A 46 -8.51 -9.79 16.77
N LYS A 47 -9.10 -10.28 17.85
CA LYS A 47 -10.26 -9.64 18.50
C LYS A 47 -9.93 -8.24 19.01
N LEU A 48 -8.76 -8.05 19.62
CA LEU A 48 -8.30 -6.73 20.05
C LEU A 48 -8.10 -5.78 18.86
N ALA A 49 -7.54 -6.29 17.75
CA ALA A 49 -7.36 -5.54 16.51
C ALA A 49 -8.72 -5.09 15.94
N ALA A 50 -9.66 -6.03 15.81
CA ALA A 50 -11.01 -5.74 15.33
C ALA A 50 -11.72 -4.71 16.22
N ALA A 51 -11.64 -4.85 17.54
CA ALA A 51 -12.24 -3.90 18.48
C ALA A 51 -11.66 -2.48 18.31
N LYS A 52 -10.33 -2.34 18.14
CA LYS A 52 -9.69 -1.03 17.94
C LYS A 52 -10.01 -0.41 16.59
N ALA A 53 -10.02 -1.21 15.54
CA ALA A 53 -10.43 -0.75 14.20
C ALA A 53 -11.90 -0.29 14.22
N LYS A 54 -12.77 -1.05 14.89
CA LYS A 54 -14.19 -0.71 15.05
C LYS A 54 -14.39 0.65 15.74
N GLU A 55 -13.63 0.96 16.78
CA GLU A 55 -13.73 2.28 17.45
C GLU A 55 -13.45 3.43 16.47
N VAL A 56 -12.56 3.26 15.49
CA VAL A 56 -12.28 4.27 14.46
C VAL A 56 -13.44 4.37 13.47
N ILE A 57 -13.95 3.23 13.03
CA ILE A 57 -15.08 3.13 12.09
C ILE A 57 -16.33 3.77 12.69
N ASP A 58 -16.70 3.36 13.91
CA ASP A 58 -17.87 3.91 14.62
C ASP A 58 -17.72 5.42 14.84
N GLY A 59 -16.50 5.88 15.14
CA GLY A 59 -16.21 7.30 15.30
C GLY A 59 -16.33 8.10 14.00
N ALA A 60 -15.99 7.48 12.86
CA ALA A 60 -16.21 8.07 11.54
C ALA A 60 -17.70 8.10 11.19
N ASP A 61 -18.42 7.00 11.41
CA ASP A 61 -19.84 6.87 11.08
C ASP A 61 -20.73 7.83 11.90
N ASN A 62 -20.42 8.03 13.18
CA ASN A 62 -21.21 8.90 14.07
C ASN A 62 -20.76 10.37 14.09
N GLY A 63 -19.76 10.73 13.28
CA GLY A 63 -19.23 12.09 13.19
C GLY A 63 -18.34 12.54 14.36
N THR A 64 -17.91 11.60 15.24
CA THR A 64 -16.90 11.90 16.27
C THR A 64 -15.57 12.24 15.62
N TYR A 65 -15.24 11.55 14.51
CA TYR A 65 -14.11 11.85 13.65
C TYR A 65 -14.60 12.35 12.30
N TYR A 66 -13.78 13.14 11.63
CA TYR A 66 -14.08 13.67 10.30
C TYR A 66 -13.83 12.66 9.17
N TYR A 67 -13.26 11.50 9.48
CA TYR A 67 -12.80 10.55 8.47
C TYR A 67 -13.93 10.07 7.58
N LYS A 68 -13.65 10.07 6.29
CA LYS A 68 -14.59 9.60 5.27
C LYS A 68 -13.81 9.13 4.05
N LEU A 69 -14.18 8.00 3.46
CA LEU A 69 -13.65 7.60 2.17
C LEU A 69 -13.92 8.67 1.12
N LEU A 70 -12.94 8.96 0.30
CA LEU A 70 -13.15 9.77 -0.90
C LEU A 70 -13.97 8.96 -1.90
N PRO A 71 -14.92 9.58 -2.62
CA PRO A 71 -15.83 8.86 -3.50
C PRO A 71 -15.11 8.16 -4.66
N GLU A 72 -14.03 8.73 -5.16
CA GLU A 72 -13.25 8.16 -6.26
C GLU A 72 -11.83 7.83 -5.81
N TYR A 73 -11.34 6.67 -6.21
CA TYR A 73 -9.98 6.25 -5.83
C TYR A 73 -8.89 7.19 -6.36
N SER A 74 -9.06 7.73 -7.56
CA SER A 74 -8.14 8.70 -8.18
C SER A 74 -7.91 9.95 -7.32
N GLN A 75 -8.91 10.35 -6.53
CA GLN A 75 -8.82 11.53 -5.67
C GLN A 75 -7.84 11.34 -4.51
N VAL A 76 -7.62 10.10 -4.06
CA VAL A 76 -6.76 9.78 -2.89
C VAL A 76 -5.34 10.32 -3.08
N TYR A 77 -4.85 10.33 -4.31
CA TYR A 77 -3.48 10.75 -4.65
C TYR A 77 -3.43 11.98 -5.55
N SER A 78 -4.57 12.62 -5.80
CA SER A 78 -4.61 13.80 -6.65
C SER A 78 -4.07 15.05 -5.93
N TRP A 79 -3.52 16.00 -6.70
CA TRP A 79 -3.12 17.29 -6.18
C TRP A 79 -4.27 18.09 -5.56
N GLU A 80 -5.44 17.98 -6.13
CA GLU A 80 -6.62 18.68 -5.63
C GLU A 80 -6.94 18.31 -4.19
N TYR A 81 -6.74 17.04 -3.82
CA TYR A 81 -7.03 16.51 -2.49
C TYR A 81 -5.80 16.41 -1.58
N ASN A 82 -4.62 16.84 -2.02
CA ASN A 82 -3.39 16.67 -1.26
C ASN A 82 -3.47 17.18 0.19
N ASN A 83 -4.13 18.33 0.39
CA ASN A 83 -4.25 18.98 1.70
C ASN A 83 -5.66 18.90 2.32
N LYS A 84 -6.61 18.25 1.67
CA LYS A 84 -8.01 18.14 2.12
C LYS A 84 -8.56 16.71 2.03
N ASN A 85 -7.66 15.73 2.05
CA ASN A 85 -8.01 14.32 1.98
C ASN A 85 -8.66 13.87 3.29
N THR A 86 -9.99 13.70 3.28
CA THR A 86 -10.77 13.25 4.44
C THR A 86 -10.50 11.80 4.83
N GLU A 87 -9.85 11.04 3.98
CA GLU A 87 -9.48 9.64 4.23
C GLU A 87 -8.19 9.53 5.04
N LEU A 88 -7.38 10.59 5.06
CA LEU A 88 -6.06 10.60 5.70
C LEU A 88 -6.17 10.72 7.22
N LEU A 89 -5.72 9.71 7.95
CA LEU A 89 -5.67 9.70 9.41
C LEU A 89 -4.33 10.25 9.93
N LEU A 90 -3.25 9.98 9.21
CA LEU A 90 -1.92 10.45 9.56
C LEU A 90 -1.07 10.59 8.30
N GLY A 91 -0.37 11.70 8.15
CA GLY A 91 0.52 11.97 7.04
C GLY A 91 1.74 12.80 7.41
N ILE A 92 2.70 12.86 6.49
CA ILE A 92 3.84 13.75 6.55
C ILE A 92 3.71 14.75 5.39
N TYR A 93 3.71 16.01 5.73
CA TYR A 93 3.65 17.08 4.76
C TYR A 93 5.05 17.49 4.30
N TYR A 94 5.17 17.75 3.02
CA TYR A 94 6.38 18.27 2.40
C TYR A 94 6.11 19.61 1.75
N ASN A 95 7.07 20.51 1.84
CA ASN A 95 7.00 21.82 1.24
C ASN A 95 8.38 22.21 0.71
N ARG A 96 8.49 22.27 -0.59
CA ARG A 96 9.71 22.59 -1.33
C ARG A 96 10.25 23.96 -0.98
N ASP A 97 9.37 24.96 -0.88
CA ASP A 97 9.77 26.36 -0.68
C ASP A 97 10.23 26.63 0.76
N ALA A 98 9.68 25.88 1.73
CA ALA A 98 9.96 26.13 3.13
C ALA A 98 11.25 25.48 3.64
N MET A 99 11.63 24.32 3.11
CA MET A 99 12.64 23.45 3.73
C MET A 99 13.68 22.90 2.75
N GLY A 100 13.50 23.05 1.44
CA GLY A 100 14.31 22.33 0.44
C GLY A 100 14.27 20.81 0.58
N GLN A 101 13.32 20.31 1.36
CA GLN A 101 13.12 18.91 1.64
C GLN A 101 11.78 18.46 1.06
N THR A 102 11.78 17.34 0.43
CA THR A 102 10.64 16.87 -0.34
C THR A 102 10.50 15.37 -0.26
N ALA A 103 9.32 14.86 -0.61
CA ALA A 103 9.08 13.44 -0.63
C ALA A 103 9.83 12.76 -1.79
N PRO A 104 10.76 11.88 -1.55
CA PRO A 104 11.49 11.19 -2.63
C PRO A 104 10.66 10.14 -3.36
N LEU A 105 9.47 9.85 -2.87
CA LEU A 105 8.64 8.74 -3.34
C LEU A 105 8.32 8.77 -4.82
N THR A 106 8.04 9.95 -5.34
CA THR A 106 7.65 10.11 -6.73
C THR A 106 8.79 9.72 -7.66
N ASP A 107 9.99 10.18 -7.34
CA ASP A 107 11.17 9.95 -8.17
C ASP A 107 11.53 8.46 -8.24
N PHE A 108 11.46 7.75 -7.13
CA PHE A 108 11.80 6.32 -7.08
C PHE A 108 10.81 5.42 -7.81
N LEU A 109 9.53 5.77 -7.76
CA LEU A 109 8.46 4.96 -8.37
C LEU A 109 8.21 5.30 -9.83
N GLN A 110 8.53 6.52 -10.25
CA GLN A 110 8.31 6.98 -11.60
C GLN A 110 9.42 6.50 -12.52
N ASP A 111 9.06 5.96 -13.67
CA ASP A 111 10.04 5.52 -14.68
C ASP A 111 10.94 6.66 -15.15
N MET A 112 12.16 6.34 -15.57
CA MET A 112 13.12 7.34 -16.10
C MET A 112 12.57 8.11 -17.29
N LYS A 113 11.73 7.46 -18.12
CA LYS A 113 11.08 8.11 -19.27
C LYS A 113 10.02 9.13 -18.87
N GLN A 114 9.50 9.03 -17.65
CA GLN A 114 8.59 9.98 -17.04
C GLN A 114 9.29 10.84 -15.98
N ALA A 115 10.61 11.08 -16.17
CA ALA A 115 11.46 11.90 -15.32
C ALA A 115 11.67 11.37 -13.89
N GLY A 116 11.45 10.08 -13.66
CA GLY A 116 11.77 9.40 -12.41
C GLY A 116 13.12 8.68 -12.43
N TRP A 117 13.39 7.91 -11.40
CA TRP A 117 14.61 7.10 -11.27
C TRP A 117 14.45 5.65 -11.71
N GLY A 118 13.21 5.16 -11.79
CA GLY A 118 12.92 3.78 -12.20
C GLY A 118 13.38 2.72 -11.22
N ASP A 119 13.56 3.08 -9.94
CA ASP A 119 14.12 2.17 -8.92
C ASP A 119 13.12 1.11 -8.46
N THR A 120 11.83 1.36 -8.66
CA THR A 120 10.78 0.47 -8.15
C THR A 120 9.68 0.29 -9.19
N ASN A 121 9.44 -0.96 -9.55
CA ASN A 121 8.40 -1.35 -10.51
C ASN A 121 7.40 -2.31 -9.86
N GLY A 122 6.24 -2.45 -10.47
CA GLY A 122 5.25 -3.43 -10.08
C GLY A 122 5.69 -4.85 -10.43
N GLU A 123 5.40 -5.80 -9.57
CA GLU A 123 5.53 -7.22 -9.88
C GLU A 123 4.47 -7.61 -10.92
N ILE A 124 4.90 -8.32 -11.98
CA ILE A 124 4.01 -8.68 -13.11
C ILE A 124 2.85 -9.56 -12.65
N LYS A 125 3.13 -10.56 -11.80
CA LYS A 125 2.10 -11.45 -11.25
C LYS A 125 1.08 -10.69 -10.41
N PHE A 126 1.53 -9.76 -9.57
CA PHE A 126 0.64 -8.93 -8.77
C PHE A 126 -0.20 -8.01 -9.63
N TRP A 127 0.41 -7.36 -10.64
CA TRP A 127 -0.29 -6.52 -11.61
C TRP A 127 -1.35 -7.31 -12.40
N LYS A 128 -1.02 -8.54 -12.84
CA LYS A 128 -1.96 -9.40 -13.58
C LYS A 128 -3.17 -9.79 -12.73
N ASN A 129 -2.94 -10.06 -11.45
CA ASN A 129 -3.99 -10.44 -10.50
C ASN A 129 -4.69 -9.23 -9.86
N PHE A 130 -4.22 -8.03 -10.14
CA PHE A 130 -4.86 -6.80 -9.68
C PHE A 130 -6.20 -6.64 -10.40
N PRO A 131 -7.32 -6.49 -9.68
CA PRO A 131 -8.63 -6.33 -10.29
C PRO A 131 -8.69 -5.12 -11.21
N GLU A 132 -9.30 -5.30 -12.39
CA GLU A 132 -9.52 -4.20 -13.32
C GLU A 132 -10.49 -3.18 -12.71
N GLY A 133 -10.38 -1.92 -13.13
CA GLY A 133 -11.22 -0.83 -12.68
C GLY A 133 -10.44 0.42 -12.22
N PRO A 134 -11.16 1.45 -11.77
CA PRO A 134 -10.58 2.77 -11.46
C PRO A 134 -9.39 2.74 -10.50
N ARG A 135 -9.34 1.78 -9.57
CA ARG A 135 -8.19 1.64 -8.66
C ARG A 135 -6.93 1.20 -9.38
N LYS A 136 -7.03 0.22 -10.29
CA LYS A 136 -5.89 -0.23 -11.10
C LYS A 136 -5.41 0.89 -12.02
N ASP A 137 -6.35 1.57 -12.67
CA ASP A 137 -6.08 2.69 -13.58
C ASP A 137 -5.37 3.85 -12.88
N ALA A 138 -5.73 4.15 -11.65
CA ALA A 138 -5.06 5.17 -10.84
C ALA A 138 -3.73 4.71 -10.22
N THR A 139 -3.45 3.40 -10.22
CA THR A 139 -2.23 2.83 -9.61
C THR A 139 -1.08 2.74 -10.59
N TYR A 140 -1.35 2.39 -11.84
CA TYR A 140 -0.33 2.14 -12.86
C TYR A 140 -0.46 3.08 -14.04
N PHE A 141 0.68 3.43 -14.65
CA PHE A 141 0.66 4.15 -15.91
C PHE A 141 -0.03 3.32 -16.99
N PRO A 142 -1.05 3.86 -17.66
CA PRO A 142 -1.75 3.15 -18.74
C PRO A 142 -0.86 2.97 -19.96
N LYS A 143 0.04 3.90 -20.21
CA LYS A 143 1.04 3.89 -21.27
C LYS A 143 2.34 4.49 -20.76
N ILE A 144 3.44 4.10 -21.38
CA ILE A 144 4.78 4.62 -21.09
C ILE A 144 5.32 5.29 -22.35
N MET A 145 5.93 6.44 -22.21
CA MET A 145 6.62 7.11 -23.31
C MET A 145 7.97 6.44 -23.53
N PHE A 146 8.21 5.93 -24.73
CA PHE A 146 9.48 5.32 -25.10
C PHE A 146 10.42 6.36 -25.76
N SER A 147 11.66 5.96 -26.04
CA SER A 147 12.69 6.83 -26.59
C SER A 147 12.37 7.41 -27.96
N ASP A 148 11.44 6.78 -28.72
CA ASP A 148 10.93 7.29 -29.98
C ASP A 148 9.87 8.39 -29.82
N GLY A 149 9.52 8.74 -28.59
CA GLY A 149 8.53 9.76 -28.24
C GLY A 149 7.08 9.30 -28.37
N LYS A 150 6.82 8.00 -28.53
CA LYS A 150 5.48 7.43 -28.62
C LYS A 150 5.09 6.72 -27.32
N LEU A 151 3.79 6.57 -27.12
CA LEU A 151 3.20 5.92 -25.95
C LEU A 151 2.87 4.45 -26.25
N TYR A 152 3.44 3.57 -25.46
CA TYR A 152 3.24 2.13 -25.57
C TYR A 152 2.80 1.52 -24.22
N ASP A 153 2.25 0.31 -24.30
CA ASP A 153 2.10 -0.52 -23.10
C ASP A 153 3.49 -0.90 -22.57
N TRP A 154 3.62 -1.03 -21.26
CA TRP A 154 4.91 -1.41 -20.64
C TRP A 154 5.46 -2.76 -21.16
N TRP A 155 4.61 -3.61 -21.71
CA TRP A 155 4.98 -4.91 -22.29
C TRP A 155 5.22 -4.91 -23.81
N TYR A 156 5.16 -3.75 -24.45
CA TYR A 156 5.19 -3.64 -25.91
C TYR A 156 6.51 -4.15 -26.52
N ASP A 157 7.63 -3.82 -25.90
CA ASP A 157 8.92 -4.20 -26.42
C ASP A 157 9.17 -5.69 -26.20
N THR A 158 9.46 -6.42 -27.30
CA THR A 158 9.65 -7.86 -27.30
C THR A 158 11.11 -8.29 -27.21
N ASP A 159 12.06 -7.39 -27.49
CA ASP A 159 13.48 -7.70 -27.39
C ASP A 159 14.00 -7.56 -25.95
N PRO A 160 14.35 -8.67 -25.26
CA PRO A 160 14.84 -8.58 -23.89
C PRO A 160 16.13 -7.77 -23.72
N ALA A 161 16.93 -7.63 -24.80
CA ALA A 161 18.23 -6.95 -24.75
C ALA A 161 18.09 -5.42 -24.87
N SER A 162 17.05 -4.96 -25.54
CA SER A 162 16.80 -3.53 -25.80
C SER A 162 15.58 -2.99 -25.08
N ARG A 163 14.94 -3.79 -24.22
CA ARG A 163 13.69 -3.43 -23.56
C ARG A 163 13.85 -2.17 -22.72
N GLU A 164 13.10 -1.14 -23.05
CA GLU A 164 13.09 0.13 -22.32
C GLU A 164 12.36 0.06 -20.99
N VAL A 165 11.29 -0.74 -20.93
CA VAL A 165 10.48 -0.96 -19.73
C VAL A 165 10.27 -2.46 -19.53
N VAL A 166 10.47 -2.95 -18.34
CA VAL A 166 10.52 -4.40 -18.06
C VAL A 166 9.39 -4.90 -17.18
N ALA A 167 8.62 -3.99 -16.58
CA ALA A 167 7.58 -4.31 -15.61
C ALA A 167 6.53 -3.19 -15.54
N PRO A 168 5.36 -3.42 -14.91
CA PRO A 168 4.37 -2.36 -14.68
C PRO A 168 4.95 -1.20 -13.89
N VAL A 169 4.67 0.03 -14.30
CA VAL A 169 5.19 1.25 -13.67
C VAL A 169 4.09 1.91 -12.87
N PHE A 170 4.39 2.28 -11.63
CA PHE A 170 3.43 2.95 -10.75
C PHE A 170 3.25 4.42 -11.11
N MET A 171 1.99 4.87 -11.12
CA MET A 171 1.61 6.26 -11.36
C MET A 171 1.09 6.96 -10.10
N LYS A 172 0.58 6.21 -9.17
CA LYS A 172 -0.20 6.66 -8.01
C LYS A 172 0.40 7.86 -7.28
N THR A 173 1.72 7.89 -7.08
CA THR A 173 2.41 8.95 -6.36
C THR A 173 3.14 9.92 -7.30
N ALA A 174 3.05 9.73 -8.61
CA ALA A 174 3.73 10.58 -9.58
C ALA A 174 3.32 12.05 -9.40
N GLU A 175 4.28 12.94 -9.60
CA GLU A 175 4.09 14.40 -9.59
C GLU A 175 3.93 14.96 -11.00
N GLY A 176 4.21 16.25 -11.14
CA GLY A 176 4.07 16.92 -12.41
C GLY A 176 2.62 17.22 -12.71
N ALA A 177 2.23 17.05 -13.95
CA ALA A 177 0.89 17.38 -14.41
C ALA A 177 -0.14 16.26 -14.17
N VAL A 178 0.09 15.36 -13.21
CA VAL A 178 -0.90 14.35 -12.85
C VAL A 178 -2.14 15.00 -12.26
N ARG A 179 -3.27 14.74 -12.89
CA ARG A 179 -4.59 15.16 -12.43
C ARG A 179 -5.51 13.93 -12.46
N GLY A 180 -5.81 13.38 -11.28
CA GLY A 180 -6.57 12.15 -11.23
C GLY A 180 -5.82 10.98 -11.88
N THR A 181 -6.36 10.41 -12.94
CA THR A 181 -5.78 9.30 -13.72
C THR A 181 -4.98 9.77 -14.94
N GLU A 182 -4.89 11.08 -15.19
CA GLU A 182 -4.21 11.62 -16.35
C GLU A 182 -2.81 12.14 -15.97
N PHE A 183 -1.81 11.69 -16.69
CA PHE A 183 -0.45 12.18 -16.60
C PHE A 183 -0.10 12.95 -17.87
N ASP A 184 0.41 14.18 -17.72
CA ASP A 184 0.85 14.97 -18.85
C ASP A 184 2.27 14.58 -19.25
N TYR A 185 2.38 13.71 -20.24
CA TYR A 185 3.66 13.26 -20.79
C TYR A 185 4.47 14.37 -21.46
N THR A 186 3.87 15.53 -21.76
CA THR A 186 4.57 16.67 -22.35
C THR A 186 5.23 17.54 -21.30
N ASN A 187 4.85 17.42 -20.04
CA ASN A 187 5.38 18.19 -18.91
C ASN A 187 5.59 17.28 -17.68
N PRO A 188 6.43 16.26 -17.77
CA PRO A 188 6.76 15.41 -16.63
C PRO A 188 7.66 16.22 -15.69
N THR A 189 7.09 16.76 -14.61
CA THR A 189 7.88 17.53 -13.64
C THR A 189 8.18 16.68 -12.41
N VAL A 190 9.31 16.02 -12.43
CA VAL A 190 9.98 15.57 -11.21
C VAL A 190 11.35 16.24 -11.17
N VAL A 191 11.67 16.89 -10.09
CA VAL A 191 12.93 17.59 -9.94
C VAL A 191 13.68 17.03 -8.74
N ASN A 192 14.56 16.06 -8.96
CA ASN A 192 15.55 15.58 -8.01
C ASN A 192 15.03 15.37 -6.58
N ALA A 193 14.22 14.36 -6.36
CA ALA A 193 13.65 14.04 -5.07
C ALA A 193 12.86 15.22 -4.44
N SER A 194 12.15 15.98 -5.23
CA SER A 194 11.49 17.20 -4.79
C SER A 194 9.95 17.17 -4.87
N GLY A 195 9.37 16.01 -4.67
CA GLY A 195 7.94 15.85 -4.57
C GLY A 195 7.33 16.55 -3.37
N GLU A 196 6.12 17.11 -3.53
CA GLU A 196 5.38 17.81 -2.48
C GLU A 196 4.09 17.10 -2.09
N LYS A 197 3.82 15.94 -2.65
CA LYS A 197 2.65 15.15 -2.24
C LYS A 197 2.78 14.70 -0.79
N THR A 198 1.71 14.88 -0.03
CA THR A 198 1.64 14.41 1.36
C THR A 198 1.89 12.90 1.42
N PHE A 199 2.86 12.51 2.22
CA PHE A 199 3.12 11.10 2.48
C PHE A 199 2.06 10.54 3.42
N GLN A 200 1.21 9.67 2.90
CA GLN A 200 0.05 9.12 3.61
C GLN A 200 0.48 7.92 4.44
N LEU A 201 0.71 8.13 5.73
CA LEU A 201 1.13 7.07 6.65
C LEU A 201 -0.02 6.13 6.99
N LEU A 202 -1.23 6.65 7.08
CA LEU A 202 -2.40 5.91 7.54
C LEU A 202 -3.69 6.50 6.95
N ARG A 203 -4.52 5.65 6.36
CA ARG A 203 -5.79 6.00 5.74
C ARG A 203 -6.96 5.15 6.27
N LEU A 204 -8.16 5.68 6.19
CA LEU A 204 -9.39 5.00 6.63
C LEU A 204 -9.61 3.66 5.90
N SER A 205 -9.35 3.60 4.59
CA SER A 205 -9.48 2.36 3.81
C SER A 205 -8.63 1.21 4.36
N GLN A 206 -7.45 1.50 4.91
CA GLN A 206 -6.63 0.49 5.58
C GLN A 206 -7.32 -0.03 6.85
N VAL A 207 -7.91 0.86 7.63
CA VAL A 207 -8.65 0.47 8.85
C VAL A 207 -9.85 -0.41 8.51
N TYR A 208 -10.55 -0.13 7.41
CA TYR A 208 -11.64 -0.96 6.92
C TYR A 208 -11.18 -2.38 6.57
N CYS A 209 -10.08 -2.48 5.81
CA CYS A 209 -9.48 -3.78 5.49
C CYS A 209 -9.02 -4.52 6.76
N TRP A 210 -8.37 -3.84 7.71
CA TRP A 210 -7.91 -4.47 8.95
C TRP A 210 -9.06 -4.94 9.83
N TYR A 211 -10.16 -4.18 9.89
CA TYR A 211 -11.33 -4.60 10.64
C TYR A 211 -11.92 -5.89 10.07
N ALA A 212 -12.12 -5.94 8.76
CA ALA A 212 -12.66 -7.12 8.09
C ALA A 212 -11.70 -8.33 8.22
N GLU A 213 -10.39 -8.12 8.01
CA GLU A 213 -9.39 -9.17 8.16
C GLU A 213 -9.33 -9.70 9.60
N ALA A 214 -9.24 -8.82 10.58
CA ALA A 214 -9.14 -9.20 11.99
C ALA A 214 -10.41 -9.92 12.47
N THR A 215 -11.59 -9.47 12.04
CA THR A 215 -12.87 -10.13 12.31
C THR A 215 -12.87 -11.55 11.75
N GLY A 216 -12.50 -11.74 10.49
CA GLY A 216 -12.41 -13.05 9.86
C GLY A 216 -11.40 -13.97 10.53
N ARG A 217 -10.19 -13.46 10.84
CA ARG A 217 -9.16 -14.26 11.54
C ARG A 217 -9.51 -14.55 13.00
N ALA A 218 -10.41 -13.80 13.59
CA ALA A 218 -11.00 -14.13 14.89
C ALA A 218 -12.04 -15.25 14.81
N GLY A 219 -12.35 -15.75 13.61
CA GLY A 219 -13.36 -16.77 13.36
C GLY A 219 -14.79 -16.22 13.29
N GLU A 220 -14.94 -14.92 13.07
CA GLU A 220 -16.21 -14.20 13.07
C GLU A 220 -16.49 -13.57 11.70
N ILE A 221 -17.78 -13.32 11.43
CA ILE A 221 -18.24 -12.49 10.31
C ILE A 221 -19.44 -11.66 10.80
N ASN A 222 -19.54 -10.42 10.37
CA ASN A 222 -20.66 -9.55 10.71
C ASN A 222 -20.93 -8.53 9.59
N ASP A 223 -22.12 -7.95 9.61
CA ASP A 223 -22.58 -7.00 8.59
C ASP A 223 -21.66 -5.78 8.44
N GLN A 224 -21.12 -5.26 9.55
CA GLN A 224 -20.25 -4.09 9.49
C GLN A 224 -18.92 -4.41 8.80
N ALA A 225 -18.32 -5.58 9.07
CA ALA A 225 -17.07 -6.00 8.43
C ALA A 225 -17.24 -6.18 6.92
N VAL A 226 -18.36 -6.80 6.52
CA VAL A 226 -18.72 -6.97 5.10
C VAL A 226 -19.00 -5.61 4.45
N LYS A 227 -19.78 -4.75 5.11
CA LYS A 227 -20.13 -3.41 4.60
C LYS A 227 -18.87 -2.59 4.30
N VAL A 228 -17.97 -2.43 5.29
CA VAL A 228 -16.79 -1.57 5.09
C VAL A 228 -15.81 -2.14 4.05
N LEU A 229 -15.72 -3.48 3.94
CA LEU A 229 -14.91 -4.10 2.90
C LEU A 229 -15.52 -3.88 1.50
N ASN A 230 -16.85 -3.93 1.37
CA ASN A 230 -17.55 -3.58 0.15
C ASN A 230 -17.39 -2.10 -0.20
N GLU A 231 -17.39 -1.18 0.75
CA GLU A 231 -17.13 0.24 0.48
C GLU A 231 -15.75 0.45 -0.19
N VAL A 232 -14.72 -0.26 0.29
CA VAL A 232 -13.39 -0.23 -0.35
C VAL A 232 -13.43 -0.83 -1.76
N ARG A 233 -14.13 -1.96 -1.90
CA ARG A 233 -14.24 -2.68 -3.17
C ARG A 233 -15.05 -1.92 -4.21
N ASN A 234 -16.23 -1.42 -3.84
CA ASN A 234 -17.12 -0.67 -4.73
C ASN A 234 -16.42 0.57 -5.30
N ARG A 235 -15.69 1.31 -4.44
CA ARG A 235 -14.85 2.42 -4.91
C ARG A 235 -13.76 1.96 -5.88
N ALA A 236 -13.16 0.81 -5.65
CA ALA A 236 -12.13 0.26 -6.52
C ALA A 236 -12.66 -0.17 -7.88
N ASP A 237 -13.89 -0.68 -7.92
CA ASP A 237 -14.60 -1.08 -9.13
C ASP A 237 -15.26 0.11 -9.85
N GLY A 238 -15.52 1.22 -9.13
CA GLY A 238 -16.27 2.37 -9.63
C GLY A 238 -17.78 2.15 -9.70
N GLU A 239 -18.28 1.08 -9.10
CA GLU A 239 -19.69 0.72 -9.04
C GLU A 239 -19.98 -0.13 -7.80
N ASP A 240 -21.25 -0.16 -7.38
CA ASP A 240 -21.71 -0.92 -6.23
C ASP A 240 -21.86 -2.42 -6.59
N THR A 241 -20.76 -3.14 -6.50
CA THR A 241 -20.73 -4.59 -6.80
C THR A 241 -21.16 -5.46 -5.63
N ASP A 242 -21.04 -4.95 -4.39
CA ASP A 242 -21.30 -5.67 -3.13
C ASP A 242 -20.78 -7.11 -3.16
N LYS A 243 -19.53 -7.24 -3.55
CA LYS A 243 -18.86 -8.52 -3.85
C LYS A 243 -18.79 -9.47 -2.67
N TYR A 244 -18.74 -8.93 -1.46
CA TYR A 244 -18.58 -9.68 -0.23
C TYR A 244 -19.91 -9.78 0.50
N THR A 245 -20.21 -10.96 1.08
CA THR A 245 -21.46 -11.24 1.77
C THR A 245 -21.21 -11.96 3.09
N THR A 246 -22.17 -11.91 4.00
CA THR A 246 -22.11 -12.65 5.28
C THR A 246 -22.22 -14.17 5.14
N ASP A 247 -22.55 -14.67 3.95
CA ASP A 247 -22.56 -16.11 3.64
C ASP A 247 -21.14 -16.67 3.42
N MET A 248 -20.14 -15.79 3.32
CA MET A 248 -18.73 -16.22 3.25
C MET A 248 -18.31 -16.87 4.57
N SER A 249 -17.31 -17.78 4.49
CA SER A 249 -16.65 -18.19 5.73
C SER A 249 -15.77 -17.07 6.29
N PRO A 250 -15.53 -17.03 7.61
CA PRO A 250 -14.61 -16.05 8.22
C PRO A 250 -13.24 -16.04 7.57
N ASP A 251 -12.66 -17.18 7.23
CA ASP A 251 -11.37 -17.29 6.56
C ASP A 251 -11.39 -16.64 5.17
N LYS A 252 -12.47 -16.81 4.41
CA LYS A 252 -12.61 -16.16 3.09
C LYS A 252 -12.71 -14.65 3.21
N LEU A 253 -13.42 -14.15 4.22
CA LEU A 253 -13.48 -12.71 4.50
C LEU A 253 -12.08 -12.17 4.83
N ALA A 254 -11.34 -12.89 5.69
CA ALA A 254 -10.00 -12.49 6.09
C ALA A 254 -9.03 -12.43 4.89
N GLU A 255 -9.06 -13.43 4.02
CA GLU A 255 -8.22 -13.46 2.82
C GLU A 255 -8.63 -12.36 1.82
N ALA A 256 -9.92 -12.15 1.61
CA ALA A 256 -10.41 -11.06 0.78
C ALA A 256 -9.94 -9.68 1.29
N ALA A 257 -10.04 -9.45 2.59
CA ALA A 257 -9.60 -8.20 3.21
C ALA A 257 -8.07 -8.00 3.15
N TYR A 258 -7.31 -9.09 3.30
CA TYR A 258 -5.85 -9.09 3.10
C TYR A 258 -5.48 -8.71 1.67
N ASP A 259 -6.18 -9.22 0.68
CA ASP A 259 -5.94 -8.91 -0.73
C ASP A 259 -6.36 -7.48 -1.07
N GLU A 260 -7.55 -7.03 -0.60
CA GLU A 260 -8.00 -5.65 -0.77
C GLU A 260 -7.00 -4.65 -0.20
N HIS A 261 -6.45 -4.90 0.99
CA HIS A 261 -5.40 -4.07 1.58
C HIS A 261 -4.16 -4.02 0.69
N GLY A 262 -3.76 -5.15 0.11
CA GLY A 262 -2.63 -5.24 -0.81
C GLY A 262 -2.83 -4.38 -2.06
N TRP A 263 -4.00 -4.46 -2.70
CA TRP A 263 -4.33 -3.66 -3.88
C TRP A 263 -4.49 -2.18 -3.53
N GLU A 264 -5.07 -1.89 -2.37
CA GLU A 264 -5.26 -0.52 -1.88
C GLU A 264 -3.92 0.20 -1.64
N MET A 265 -2.91 -0.52 -1.17
CA MET A 265 -1.59 0.02 -0.83
C MET A 265 -0.53 -0.14 -1.92
N ALA A 266 -0.83 -0.83 -3.03
CA ALA A 266 0.11 -1.03 -4.12
C ALA A 266 0.68 0.29 -4.65
N GLY A 267 1.97 0.30 -4.98
CA GLY A 267 2.63 1.51 -5.48
C GLY A 267 2.95 2.56 -4.42
N TYR A 268 2.90 2.18 -3.14
CA TYR A 268 3.29 3.08 -2.05
C TYR A 268 4.59 2.59 -1.42
N TYR A 269 5.72 3.09 -1.90
CA TYR A 269 7.07 2.57 -1.69
C TYR A 269 7.45 2.35 -0.23
N TRP A 270 7.32 3.37 0.60
CA TRP A 270 7.64 3.27 2.03
C TRP A 270 6.49 2.71 2.88
N GLY A 271 5.34 2.49 2.27
CA GLY A 271 4.21 1.73 2.80
C GLY A 271 3.54 2.26 4.05
N GLY A 272 3.84 3.48 4.47
CA GLY A 272 3.26 4.03 5.67
C GLY A 272 3.48 3.15 6.91
N ILE A 273 2.49 3.09 7.80
CA ILE A 273 2.52 2.21 8.99
C ILE A 273 2.37 0.75 8.59
N ALA A 274 1.55 0.46 7.59
CA ALA A 274 1.33 -0.90 7.08
C ALA A 274 1.56 -0.96 5.57
N SER A 275 2.31 -1.96 5.14
CA SER A 275 2.61 -2.22 3.73
C SER A 275 2.41 -3.70 3.41
N ARG A 276 2.31 -4.04 2.13
CA ARG A 276 2.23 -5.44 1.69
C ARG A 276 3.41 -6.26 2.23
N ALA A 277 4.60 -5.70 2.29
CA ALA A 277 5.77 -6.36 2.86
C ALA A 277 5.56 -6.73 4.34
N ARG A 278 5.03 -5.82 5.14
CA ARG A 278 4.72 -6.09 6.56
C ARG A 278 3.57 -7.09 6.72
N ASP A 279 2.57 -7.04 5.85
CA ASP A 279 1.50 -8.03 5.83
C ASP A 279 2.02 -9.43 5.48
N MET A 280 2.89 -9.53 4.48
CA MET A 280 3.54 -10.79 4.14
C MET A 280 4.40 -11.31 5.29
N PHE A 281 5.08 -10.42 6.03
CA PHE A 281 5.86 -10.77 7.22
C PHE A 281 4.96 -11.33 8.32
N ARG A 282 3.96 -10.58 8.78
CA ARG A 282 3.07 -11.02 9.86
C ARG A 282 2.27 -12.27 9.53
N MET A 283 2.05 -12.54 8.24
CA MET A 283 1.34 -13.73 7.75
C MET A 283 2.29 -14.87 7.35
N TYR A 284 3.59 -14.70 7.54
CA TYR A 284 4.63 -15.66 7.15
C TYR A 284 4.55 -16.10 5.68
N ARG A 285 4.27 -15.14 4.76
CA ARG A 285 4.06 -15.42 3.33
C ARG A 285 5.28 -15.16 2.45
N TYR A 286 6.40 -14.70 3.02
CA TYR A 286 7.61 -14.43 2.24
C TYR A 286 8.20 -15.67 1.58
N LYS A 287 8.13 -16.82 2.27
CA LYS A 287 8.63 -18.09 1.71
C LYS A 287 7.89 -18.47 0.44
N ASP A 288 6.56 -18.46 0.49
CA ASP A 288 5.73 -18.82 -0.67
C ASP A 288 5.93 -17.82 -1.81
N HIS A 289 6.07 -16.55 -1.49
CA HIS A 289 6.38 -15.52 -2.47
C HIS A 289 7.76 -15.73 -3.08
N PHE A 290 8.79 -16.01 -2.28
CA PHE A 290 10.14 -16.33 -2.75
C PHE A 290 10.13 -17.51 -3.71
N GLU A 291 9.49 -18.62 -3.36
CA GLU A 291 9.43 -19.80 -4.20
C GLU A 291 8.67 -19.52 -5.52
N SER A 292 7.58 -18.76 -5.46
CA SER A 292 6.85 -18.30 -6.65
C SER A 292 7.73 -17.44 -7.57
N ARG A 293 8.50 -16.52 -7.01
CA ARG A 293 9.41 -15.65 -7.76
C ARG A 293 10.60 -16.43 -8.33
N LYS A 294 11.05 -17.46 -7.64
CA LYS A 294 12.14 -18.34 -8.10
C LYS A 294 11.74 -19.18 -9.30
N LEU A 295 10.49 -19.64 -9.37
CA LEU A 295 9.95 -20.33 -10.54
C LEU A 295 9.92 -19.41 -11.77
N ASN A 296 9.63 -18.17 -11.58
CA ASN A 296 9.56 -17.13 -12.62
C ASN A 296 8.85 -17.60 -13.89
N GLU A 297 7.65 -18.18 -13.71
CA GLU A 297 6.83 -18.66 -14.81
C GLU A 297 6.40 -17.51 -15.73
N PRO A 298 6.31 -17.75 -17.05
CA PRO A 298 5.79 -16.73 -17.96
C PRO A 298 4.33 -16.40 -17.63
N ILE A 299 4.02 -15.10 -17.61
CA ILE A 299 2.68 -14.57 -17.32
C ILE A 299 2.13 -13.96 -18.60
N GLU A 300 0.92 -14.37 -19.00
CA GLU A 300 0.20 -13.74 -20.09
C GLU A 300 -0.30 -12.35 -19.65
N VAL A 301 0.34 -11.31 -20.17
CA VAL A 301 0.04 -9.91 -19.82
C VAL A 301 -0.99 -9.30 -20.78
N ALA A 302 -1.00 -9.74 -22.02
CA ALA A 302 -2.00 -9.43 -23.04
C ALA A 302 -2.21 -10.67 -23.90
N HIS A 303 -3.21 -10.66 -24.82
CA HIS A 303 -3.50 -11.80 -25.67
C HIS A 303 -2.24 -12.28 -26.41
N ASP A 304 -1.84 -13.52 -26.16
CA ASP A 304 -0.64 -14.17 -26.70
C ASP A 304 0.70 -13.46 -26.39
N VAL A 305 0.71 -12.53 -25.44
CA VAL A 305 1.92 -11.82 -25.00
C VAL A 305 2.32 -12.27 -23.60
N PHE A 306 3.46 -12.93 -23.50
CA PHE A 306 3.98 -13.46 -22.23
C PHE A 306 5.20 -12.68 -21.76
N ARG A 307 5.28 -12.44 -20.45
CA ARG A 307 6.42 -11.79 -19.81
C ARG A 307 6.81 -12.55 -18.54
N LYS A 308 8.10 -12.51 -18.23
CA LYS A 308 8.67 -12.98 -16.96
C LYS A 308 9.10 -11.79 -16.14
N GLU A 309 9.15 -11.96 -14.84
CA GLU A 309 9.79 -10.97 -13.97
C GLU A 309 11.23 -10.71 -14.42
N ALA A 310 11.60 -9.44 -14.50
CA ALA A 310 12.89 -9.01 -15.03
C ALA A 310 14.06 -9.47 -14.14
N VAL A 311 13.82 -9.53 -12.83
CA VAL A 311 14.83 -9.95 -11.85
C VAL A 311 14.46 -11.33 -11.33
N ALA A 312 15.28 -12.33 -11.66
CA ALA A 312 15.13 -13.68 -11.13
C ALA A 312 15.58 -13.74 -9.66
N VAL A 313 14.79 -14.41 -8.85
CA VAL A 313 15.18 -14.76 -7.49
C VAL A 313 15.99 -16.06 -7.53
N THR A 314 17.15 -16.06 -6.87
CA THR A 314 18.07 -17.21 -6.82
C THR A 314 18.35 -17.62 -5.38
N GLY A 315 18.94 -18.79 -5.19
CA GLY A 315 19.33 -19.31 -3.88
C GLY A 315 18.28 -20.22 -3.25
N THR A 316 18.40 -20.40 -1.95
CA THR A 316 17.51 -21.21 -1.12
C THR A 316 16.89 -20.35 -0.04
N TRP A 317 15.62 -20.59 0.26
CA TRP A 317 14.96 -19.92 1.37
C TRP A 317 15.63 -20.30 2.70
N ASP A 318 15.75 -19.30 3.56
CA ASP A 318 16.28 -19.46 4.91
C ASP A 318 15.53 -18.50 5.84
N ASP A 319 14.88 -19.04 6.86
CA ASP A 319 14.08 -18.27 7.79
C ASP A 319 14.88 -17.20 8.54
N SER A 320 16.19 -17.41 8.72
CA SER A 320 17.07 -16.40 9.31
C SER A 320 17.16 -15.11 8.49
N LYS A 321 16.84 -15.19 7.18
CA LYS A 321 16.78 -14.02 6.29
C LYS A 321 15.57 -13.10 6.53
N MET A 322 14.59 -13.55 7.31
CA MET A 322 13.45 -12.74 7.72
C MET A 322 13.85 -11.62 8.70
N TYR A 323 15.00 -11.73 9.33
CA TYR A 323 15.50 -10.77 10.31
C TYR A 323 16.81 -10.12 9.86
N VAL A 324 16.93 -8.84 10.20
CA VAL A 324 18.22 -8.15 10.16
C VAL A 324 18.96 -8.43 11.47
N PRO A 325 20.22 -8.85 11.41
CA PRO A 325 21.01 -9.04 12.65
C PRO A 325 21.17 -7.73 13.40
N TYR A 326 21.29 -7.83 14.70
CA TYR A 326 21.71 -6.67 15.50
C TYR A 326 23.08 -6.17 15.02
N PRO A 327 23.29 -4.85 14.95
CA PRO A 327 24.61 -4.31 14.63
C PRO A 327 25.68 -4.86 15.58
N TYR A 328 26.85 -5.15 15.04
CA TYR A 328 27.93 -5.76 15.82
C TYR A 328 28.31 -4.92 17.05
N GLU A 329 28.36 -3.62 16.90
CA GLU A 329 28.70 -2.68 17.97
C GLU A 329 27.64 -2.70 19.10
N ASP A 330 26.36 -2.81 18.76
CA ASP A 330 25.30 -2.92 19.76
C ASP A 330 25.39 -4.22 20.56
N VAL A 331 25.74 -5.33 19.91
CA VAL A 331 25.91 -6.64 20.57
C VAL A 331 27.10 -6.60 21.55
N ILE A 332 28.20 -5.92 21.20
CA ILE A 332 29.35 -5.77 22.11
C ILE A 332 29.01 -4.94 23.35
N LEU A 333 28.23 -3.88 23.16
CA LEU A 333 27.87 -2.94 24.21
C LEU A 333 26.75 -3.43 25.13
N ASN A 334 25.93 -4.36 24.63
CA ASN A 334 24.80 -4.89 25.40
C ASN A 334 24.81 -6.42 25.43
N PRO A 335 25.25 -7.04 26.52
CA PRO A 335 25.36 -8.49 26.63
C PRO A 335 24.01 -9.24 26.58
N ASN A 336 22.89 -8.53 26.66
CA ASN A 336 21.56 -9.11 26.47
C ASN A 336 21.13 -9.20 25.00
N LEU A 337 21.88 -8.60 24.08
CA LEU A 337 21.68 -8.76 22.63
C LEU A 337 22.60 -9.87 22.13
N ASP A 338 22.04 -10.84 21.46
CA ASP A 338 22.80 -11.83 20.72
C ASP A 338 22.19 -12.08 19.35
N ASN A 339 22.98 -12.66 18.45
CA ASN A 339 22.57 -13.07 17.13
C ASN A 339 22.45 -14.60 17.03
N SER A 340 22.28 -15.32 18.14
CA SER A 340 22.23 -16.79 18.21
C SER A 340 21.07 -17.39 17.37
N TRP A 341 20.03 -16.61 17.12
CA TRP A 341 18.92 -17.01 16.26
C TRP A 341 19.31 -17.17 14.78
N LYS A 342 20.53 -16.78 14.39
CA LYS A 342 21.06 -16.94 13.03
C LYS A 342 21.60 -18.34 12.71
N ASN A 343 21.84 -19.18 13.73
CA ASN A 343 22.46 -20.48 13.57
C ASN A 343 21.45 -21.61 13.49
#